data_269c1db423fb18472b7ad3a51fc134a2
#
_entry.id   269c1db423fb18472b7ad3a51fc134a2
#
_cell.length_a   1.000
_cell.length_b   1.000
_cell.length_c   1.000
_cell.angle_alpha   90.00
_cell.angle_beta   90.00
_cell.angle_gamma   90.00
#
_symmetry.space_group_name_H-M   'P 1'
#
loop_
_entity.id
_entity.type
_entity.pdbx_description
1 polymer ?
#
loop_
_entity_poly.entity_id
_entity_poly.type
_entity_poly.pdbx_seq_one_letter_code
_entity_poly.pdbx_strand_id
1 'polypeptide(L)'
;MRRRVLLALAILAGLTAVALARPGGGDSFSGGGGHGSSSGGGGGAAFELIYWTLRLIIYYPQLGLPILGGIVIGLIWNAYKKAKNKDWDSGPPVELQRATELTDVQRVDPEFSQVAFEDFAFRLFSTAQRQRSSADGLATVAPYVSELARKALLEREPKGEPVLSVVVGAMRAFRADIPNKSDDKTGRVIVGLEYEANVTTAKHTYYSVENWLFGRDVSVQSKPPGAAKTFPCPNCGAPWETVNTGTQVCASCNQVVDNGRFDWIVQQVIVTAMDQRPPTVTTDVPERGTDLPTYRQDNVDGRWMALRTEDPAMTEPALFARLGMIYTRLNDAWAHNDLVPVRGLVSDGLFDYLQYWITTYKQQGYRNELVDMRITHSSIAKIVRDKWFVAITIRVWGTGKDYVVKIANGALVRGSKHRERKYSEYWTLIRATAYRGEPKAAPACPNCGAPLEQITQAGDCQHCGAHVTAGEFDWVLSKIEQDDTYRG
;
A
#
# COMPACT_ATOMS: atom_id res chain seq x y z
N MET A 1 -21.71 -23.36 39.69
CA MET A 1 -21.51 -23.62 38.24
C MET A 1 -21.69 -22.39 37.35
N ARG A 2 -22.76 -21.60 37.42
CA ARG A 2 -23.03 -20.43 36.56
C ARG A 2 -21.95 -19.33 36.58
N ARG A 3 -21.33 -19.01 37.74
CA ARG A 3 -20.26 -18.01 37.83
C ARG A 3 -18.94 -18.38 37.14
N ARG A 4 -18.58 -19.66 37.08
CA ARG A 4 -17.37 -20.14 36.40
C ARG A 4 -17.53 -20.17 34.87
N VAL A 5 -18.76 -20.41 34.39
CA VAL A 5 -19.08 -20.37 32.96
C VAL A 5 -19.09 -18.92 32.45
N LEU A 6 -19.59 -17.97 33.25
CA LEU A 6 -19.56 -16.54 32.89
C LEU A 6 -18.13 -15.97 32.89
N LEU A 7 -17.24 -16.46 33.78
CA LEU A 7 -15.83 -16.07 33.79
C LEU A 7 -15.09 -16.62 32.57
N ALA A 8 -15.38 -17.85 32.14
CA ALA A 8 -14.81 -18.43 30.92
C ALA A 8 -15.30 -17.76 29.66
N LEU A 9 -16.56 -17.34 29.60
CA LEU A 9 -17.12 -16.55 28.48
C LEU A 9 -16.59 -15.10 28.44
N ALA A 10 -16.29 -14.49 29.58
CA ALA A 10 -15.68 -13.18 29.66
C ALA A 10 -14.19 -13.20 29.23
N ILE A 11 -13.48 -14.31 29.42
CA ILE A 11 -12.10 -14.51 28.96
C ILE A 11 -12.06 -14.77 27.44
N LEU A 12 -13.08 -15.40 26.87
CA LEU A 12 -13.18 -15.62 25.41
C LEU A 12 -13.57 -14.34 24.64
N ALA A 13 -14.27 -13.40 25.27
CA ALA A 13 -14.70 -12.15 24.63
C ALA A 13 -13.61 -11.06 24.60
N GLY A 14 -12.45 -11.28 25.22
CA GLY A 14 -11.34 -10.33 25.32
C GLY A 14 -10.23 -10.48 24.30
N LEU A 15 -10.33 -11.42 23.36
CA LEU A 15 -9.33 -11.61 22.30
C LEU A 15 -9.75 -10.89 21.00
N THR A 16 -9.85 -9.57 21.08
CA THR A 16 -9.85 -8.74 19.87
C THR A 16 -8.43 -8.70 19.32
N ALA A 17 -8.26 -9.14 18.08
CA ALA A 17 -7.02 -9.08 17.33
C ALA A 17 -6.53 -7.63 17.20
N VAL A 18 -5.25 -7.40 17.35
CA VAL A 18 -4.62 -6.10 17.52
C VAL A 18 -3.40 -6.00 16.61
N ALA A 19 -3.29 -4.90 15.86
CA ALA A 19 -2.37 -4.68 14.73
C ALA A 19 -0.99 -4.11 15.08
N LEU A 20 0.00 -4.28 14.22
CA LEU A 20 1.41 -3.89 14.36
C LEU A 20 1.74 -2.50 13.88
N ALA A 21 2.90 -2.00 14.29
CA ALA A 21 3.23 -0.60 14.18
C ALA A 21 4.66 -0.30 13.76
N ARG A 22 5.16 -0.87 12.65
CA ARG A 22 6.39 -0.45 11.98
C ARG A 22 6.06 0.19 10.62
N PRO A 23 6.98 0.90 9.94
CA PRO A 23 6.75 1.40 8.57
C PRO A 23 6.30 0.24 7.67
N GLY A 24 5.10 0.34 7.12
CA GLY A 24 4.49 -0.71 6.29
C GLY A 24 3.93 -1.92 7.03
N GLY A 25 4.25 -2.10 8.32
CA GLY A 25 3.90 -3.28 9.09
C GLY A 25 2.67 -3.14 9.95
N GLY A 26 1.60 -3.85 9.63
CA GLY A 26 0.54 -4.16 10.56
C GLY A 26 -0.35 -3.02 11.07
N ASP A 27 -0.13 -1.84 10.58
CA ASP A 27 -1.14 -0.78 10.69
C ASP A 27 -2.30 -1.27 9.87
N SER A 28 -3.36 -1.80 10.53
CA SER A 28 -4.51 -2.15 9.76
C SER A 28 -5.06 -0.84 9.21
N PHE A 29 -4.67 -0.54 8.00
CA PHE A 29 -5.23 0.55 7.23
C PHE A 29 -6.74 0.40 7.21
N SER A 30 -7.21 -0.84 7.14
CA SER A 30 -8.60 -1.24 7.27
C SER A 30 -9.15 -1.29 8.70
N GLY A 31 -8.40 -0.87 9.74
CA GLY A 31 -8.90 -0.82 11.12
C GLY A 31 -9.33 -2.18 11.70
N GLY A 32 -8.61 -3.25 11.42
CA GLY A 32 -8.78 -4.55 12.09
C GLY A 32 -10.09 -5.28 11.79
N GLY A 33 -10.85 -4.84 10.77
CA GLY A 33 -11.96 -5.60 10.25
C GLY A 33 -11.44 -6.59 9.22
N GLY A 34 -10.96 -7.75 9.66
CA GLY A 34 -10.90 -8.89 8.75
C GLY A 34 -12.30 -9.06 8.17
N HIS A 35 -12.44 -9.00 6.84
CA HIS A 35 -13.50 -9.72 6.20
C HIS A 35 -13.28 -11.20 6.53
N GLY A 36 -13.70 -11.58 7.74
CA GLY A 36 -14.08 -12.93 8.01
C GLY A 36 -15.27 -13.16 7.11
N SER A 37 -15.06 -13.72 5.95
CA SER A 37 -16.06 -14.60 5.41
C SER A 37 -16.31 -15.57 6.54
N SER A 38 -17.39 -15.36 7.28
CA SER A 38 -17.96 -16.33 8.18
C SER A 38 -18.42 -17.49 7.30
N SER A 39 -17.48 -18.35 6.90
CA SER A 39 -17.82 -19.73 6.65
C SER A 39 -18.24 -20.27 8.04
N GLY A 40 -19.46 -19.99 8.41
CA GLY A 40 -20.14 -20.66 9.50
C GLY A 40 -20.18 -22.14 9.17
N GLY A 41 -19.26 -22.90 9.72
CA GLY A 41 -19.16 -24.34 9.50
C GLY A 41 -18.28 -25.07 10.50
N GLY A 42 -17.37 -24.38 11.21
CA GLY A 42 -16.39 -25.06 12.08
C GLY A 42 -16.90 -25.48 13.47
N GLY A 43 -17.91 -24.82 14.00
CA GLY A 43 -18.43 -25.13 15.34
C GLY A 43 -19.17 -26.45 15.43
N GLY A 44 -19.97 -26.77 14.44
CA GLY A 44 -20.74 -28.03 14.38
C GLY A 44 -19.84 -29.25 14.27
N ALA A 45 -18.87 -29.22 13.34
CA ALA A 45 -17.97 -30.35 13.12
C ALA A 45 -17.07 -30.66 14.36
N ALA A 46 -16.62 -29.62 15.07
CA ALA A 46 -15.82 -29.85 16.29
C ALA A 46 -16.66 -30.45 17.42
N PHE A 47 -17.91 -29.99 17.58
CA PHE A 47 -18.87 -30.56 18.55
C PHE A 47 -19.23 -31.99 18.19
N GLU A 48 -19.48 -32.32 16.95
CA GLU A 48 -19.72 -33.66 16.46
C GLU A 48 -18.51 -34.59 16.73
N LEU A 49 -17.31 -34.13 16.40
CA LEU A 49 -16.10 -34.90 16.63
C LEU A 49 -15.91 -35.25 18.13
N ILE A 50 -16.10 -34.28 19.02
CA ILE A 50 -16.05 -34.47 20.45
C ILE A 50 -17.15 -35.45 20.93
N TYR A 51 -18.39 -35.26 20.45
CA TYR A 51 -19.51 -36.14 20.80
C TYR A 51 -19.26 -37.58 20.37
N TRP A 52 -18.84 -37.79 19.12
CA TRP A 52 -18.56 -39.11 18.59
C TRP A 52 -17.35 -39.77 19.29
N THR A 53 -16.31 -38.99 19.60
CA THR A 53 -15.13 -39.48 20.34
C THR A 53 -15.50 -39.93 21.76
N LEU A 54 -16.31 -39.15 22.49
CA LEU A 54 -16.80 -39.51 23.81
C LEU A 54 -17.69 -40.75 23.77
N ARG A 55 -18.56 -40.84 22.78
CA ARG A 55 -19.41 -42.01 22.56
C ARG A 55 -18.59 -43.25 22.25
N LEU A 56 -17.54 -43.11 21.44
CA LEU A 56 -16.63 -44.22 21.13
C LEU A 56 -15.83 -44.68 22.32
N ILE A 57 -15.42 -43.78 23.22
CA ILE A 57 -14.76 -44.15 24.50
C ILE A 57 -15.68 -44.92 25.42
N ILE A 58 -16.97 -44.56 25.48
CA ILE A 58 -17.94 -45.20 26.35
C ILE A 58 -18.27 -46.63 25.87
N TYR A 59 -18.49 -46.79 24.55
CA TYR A 59 -18.92 -48.09 24.00
C TYR A 59 -17.78 -48.98 23.54
N TYR A 60 -16.64 -48.38 23.12
CA TYR A 60 -15.48 -49.11 22.59
C TYR A 60 -14.18 -48.47 23.10
N PRO A 61 -13.86 -48.58 24.39
CA PRO A 61 -12.70 -47.88 24.99
C PRO A 61 -11.36 -48.26 24.33
N GLN A 62 -11.25 -49.46 23.77
CA GLN A 62 -10.06 -49.93 23.06
C GLN A 62 -9.79 -49.14 21.78
N LEU A 63 -10.78 -48.50 21.17
CA LEU A 63 -10.67 -47.68 19.99
C LEU A 63 -10.71 -46.18 20.33
N GLY A 64 -11.59 -45.79 21.26
CA GLY A 64 -11.79 -44.38 21.62
C GLY A 64 -10.61 -43.76 22.35
N LEU A 65 -9.94 -44.52 23.23
CA LEU A 65 -8.77 -44.02 23.98
C LEU A 65 -7.56 -43.73 23.06
N PRO A 66 -7.18 -44.57 22.09
CA PRO A 66 -6.12 -44.25 21.15
C PRO A 66 -6.45 -43.04 20.27
N ILE A 67 -7.71 -42.89 19.83
CA ILE A 67 -8.14 -41.71 19.03
C ILE A 67 -8.06 -40.46 19.88
N LEU A 68 -8.53 -40.45 21.10
CA LEU A 68 -8.38 -39.32 22.02
C LEU A 68 -6.90 -39.00 22.27
N GLY A 69 -6.07 -40.01 22.46
CA GLY A 69 -4.62 -39.85 22.59
C GLY A 69 -3.99 -39.19 21.37
N GLY A 70 -4.38 -39.61 20.19
CA GLY A 70 -3.94 -38.99 18.93
C GLY A 70 -4.39 -37.53 18.81
N ILE A 71 -5.63 -37.20 19.16
CA ILE A 71 -6.14 -35.81 19.19
C ILE A 71 -5.34 -34.98 20.21
N VAL A 72 -5.13 -35.45 21.40
CA VAL A 72 -4.37 -34.73 22.44
C VAL A 72 -2.91 -34.53 22.02
N ILE A 73 -2.26 -35.57 21.46
CA ILE A 73 -0.90 -35.44 20.91
C ILE A 73 -0.87 -34.40 19.79
N GLY A 74 -1.86 -34.43 18.89
CA GLY A 74 -1.97 -33.42 17.80
C GLY A 74 -2.14 -31.99 18.32
N LEU A 75 -2.96 -31.81 19.36
CA LEU A 75 -3.14 -30.50 20.01
C LEU A 75 -1.85 -30.03 20.72
N ILE A 76 -1.17 -30.94 21.45
CA ILE A 76 0.12 -30.66 22.11
C ILE A 76 1.18 -30.32 21.05
N TRP A 77 1.26 -31.08 19.95
CA TRP A 77 2.18 -30.82 18.85
C TRP A 77 1.93 -29.49 18.20
N ASN A 78 0.66 -29.15 17.94
CA ASN A 78 0.28 -27.86 17.38
C ASN A 78 0.60 -26.71 18.35
N ALA A 79 0.32 -26.87 19.63
CA ALA A 79 0.70 -25.91 20.67
C ALA A 79 2.23 -25.76 20.81
N TYR A 80 2.98 -26.85 20.71
CA TYR A 80 4.44 -26.84 20.68
C TYR A 80 4.99 -26.14 19.45
N LYS A 81 4.43 -26.45 18.26
CA LYS A 81 4.79 -25.79 17.01
C LYS A 81 4.49 -24.28 17.06
N LYS A 82 3.34 -23.92 17.61
CA LYS A 82 2.95 -22.51 17.81
C LYS A 82 3.84 -21.81 18.84
N ALA A 83 4.24 -22.51 19.91
CA ALA A 83 5.18 -21.99 20.91
C ALA A 83 6.61 -21.83 20.36
N LYS A 84 7.04 -22.72 19.45
CA LYS A 84 8.35 -22.65 18.79
C LYS A 84 8.43 -21.49 17.79
N ASN A 85 7.32 -21.10 17.19
CA ASN A 85 7.23 -20.04 16.20
C ASN A 85 6.61 -18.75 16.78
N LYS A 86 6.76 -18.52 18.09
CA LYS A 86 6.19 -17.33 18.76
C LYS A 86 6.66 -15.99 18.23
N ASP A 87 7.83 -15.94 17.62
CA ASP A 87 8.45 -14.78 17.01
C ASP A 87 8.04 -14.59 15.53
N TRP A 88 7.29 -15.56 14.97
CA TRP A 88 6.74 -15.52 13.63
C TRP A 88 5.31 -16.05 13.66
N ASP A 89 4.32 -15.16 13.60
CA ASP A 89 2.90 -15.50 13.60
C ASP A 89 2.26 -15.04 12.29
N SER A 90 2.12 -15.96 11.33
CA SER A 90 1.53 -15.68 10.02
C SER A 90 0.01 -15.48 10.04
N GLY A 91 -0.65 -15.71 11.19
CA GLY A 91 -2.11 -15.62 11.26
C GLY A 91 -2.82 -16.70 10.43
N PRO A 92 -4.10 -16.50 10.08
CA PRO A 92 -4.85 -17.40 9.22
C PRO A 92 -4.31 -17.36 7.78
N PRO A 93 -4.49 -18.46 7.01
CA PRO A 93 -4.15 -18.48 5.59
C PRO A 93 -4.81 -17.35 4.81
N VAL A 94 -4.11 -16.82 3.80
CA VAL A 94 -4.57 -15.75 2.94
C VAL A 94 -4.65 -16.27 1.50
N GLU A 95 -5.79 -16.02 0.84
CA GLU A 95 -5.94 -16.25 -0.60
C GLU A 95 -5.65 -14.94 -1.33
N LEU A 96 -4.56 -14.92 -2.08
CA LEU A 96 -4.15 -13.76 -2.88
C LEU A 96 -4.75 -13.85 -4.28
N GLN A 97 -5.43 -12.79 -4.70
CA GLN A 97 -5.79 -12.60 -6.10
C GLN A 97 -4.67 -11.84 -6.80
N ARG A 98 -4.31 -12.30 -8.00
CA ARG A 98 -3.28 -11.65 -8.82
C ARG A 98 -3.77 -10.28 -9.29
N ALA A 99 -2.90 -9.26 -9.19
CA ALA A 99 -3.19 -7.95 -9.75
C ALA A 99 -3.16 -8.00 -11.28
N THR A 100 -3.91 -7.09 -11.92
CA THR A 100 -3.87 -6.90 -13.37
C THR A 100 -2.60 -6.15 -13.75
N GLU A 101 -1.81 -6.68 -14.67
CA GLU A 101 -0.61 -6.00 -15.17
C GLU A 101 -1.00 -4.90 -16.16
N LEU A 102 -0.45 -3.70 -15.97
CA LEU A 102 -0.69 -2.55 -16.83
C LEU A 102 0.32 -2.43 -17.97
N THR A 103 1.37 -3.23 -17.98
CA THR A 103 2.39 -3.25 -19.04
C THR A 103 1.81 -3.51 -20.42
N ASP A 104 0.68 -4.20 -20.51
CA ASP A 104 -0.02 -4.45 -21.76
C ASP A 104 -0.56 -3.18 -22.45
N VAL A 105 -0.74 -2.09 -21.70
CA VAL A 105 -1.12 -0.77 -22.27
C VAL A 105 -0.04 -0.28 -23.26
N GLN A 106 1.23 -0.65 -23.04
CA GLN A 106 2.34 -0.28 -23.94
C GLN A 106 2.20 -0.88 -25.36
N ARG A 107 1.33 -1.88 -25.55
CA ARG A 107 1.04 -2.40 -26.91
C ARG A 107 0.36 -1.35 -27.81
N VAL A 108 -0.45 -0.47 -27.24
CA VAL A 108 -1.16 0.59 -27.95
C VAL A 108 -0.57 1.98 -27.68
N ASP A 109 0.13 2.14 -26.56
CA ASP A 109 0.81 3.36 -26.16
C ASP A 109 2.24 3.05 -25.69
N PRO A 110 3.25 3.07 -26.59
CA PRO A 110 4.65 2.84 -26.23
C PRO A 110 5.24 3.87 -25.24
N GLU A 111 4.60 5.03 -25.11
CA GLU A 111 4.99 6.09 -24.16
C GLU A 111 4.39 5.91 -22.77
N PHE A 112 3.52 4.89 -22.59
CA PHE A 112 2.88 4.65 -21.31
C PHE A 112 3.89 4.25 -20.24
N SER A 113 3.86 4.94 -19.12
CA SER A 113 4.56 4.60 -17.89
C SER A 113 3.57 4.20 -16.81
N GLN A 114 3.69 2.96 -16.32
CA GLN A 114 2.88 2.51 -15.19
C GLN A 114 3.16 3.35 -13.94
N VAL A 115 4.43 3.65 -13.66
CA VAL A 115 4.86 4.45 -12.49
C VAL A 115 4.25 5.85 -12.56
N ALA A 116 4.35 6.52 -13.72
CA ALA A 116 3.79 7.86 -13.89
C ALA A 116 2.27 7.87 -13.84
N PHE A 117 1.61 6.85 -14.39
CA PHE A 117 0.16 6.71 -14.35
C PHE A 117 -0.33 6.46 -12.92
N GLU A 118 0.33 5.58 -12.16
CA GLU A 118 -0.02 5.33 -10.77
C GLU A 118 0.16 6.57 -9.89
N ASP A 119 1.24 7.35 -10.09
CA ASP A 119 1.45 8.62 -9.40
C ASP A 119 0.37 9.66 -9.75
N PHE A 120 0.06 9.80 -11.04
CA PHE A 120 -1.05 10.66 -11.50
C PHE A 120 -2.38 10.26 -10.85
N ALA A 121 -2.71 8.97 -10.89
CA ALA A 121 -3.95 8.43 -10.36
C ALA A 121 -4.05 8.61 -8.83
N PHE A 122 -2.95 8.40 -8.10
CA PHE A 122 -2.85 8.67 -6.67
C PHE A 122 -3.11 10.14 -6.33
N ARG A 123 -2.44 11.06 -7.04
CA ARG A 123 -2.61 12.51 -6.84
C ARG A 123 -4.03 12.97 -7.18
N LEU A 124 -4.59 12.46 -8.29
CA LEU A 124 -5.95 12.78 -8.70
C LEU A 124 -6.97 12.31 -7.67
N PHE A 125 -6.85 11.05 -7.18
CA PHE A 125 -7.70 10.50 -6.12
C PHE A 125 -7.63 11.38 -4.87
N SER A 126 -6.43 11.63 -4.36
CA SER A 126 -6.22 12.41 -3.13
C SER A 126 -6.77 13.82 -3.24
N THR A 127 -6.57 14.49 -4.40
CA THR A 127 -7.08 15.83 -4.64
C THR A 127 -8.60 15.85 -4.77
N ALA A 128 -9.17 14.95 -5.55
CA ALA A 128 -10.62 14.85 -5.73
C ALA A 128 -11.35 14.58 -4.41
N GLN A 129 -10.80 13.69 -3.58
CA GLN A 129 -11.35 13.41 -2.24
C GLN A 129 -11.30 14.65 -1.32
N ARG A 130 -10.19 15.38 -1.31
CA ARG A 130 -10.08 16.62 -0.50
C ARG A 130 -11.05 17.71 -0.98
N GLN A 131 -11.34 17.76 -2.27
CA GLN A 131 -12.13 18.82 -2.89
C GLN A 131 -13.61 18.48 -3.07
N ARG A 132 -14.05 17.24 -2.78
CA ARG A 132 -15.40 16.75 -3.06
C ARG A 132 -16.52 17.35 -2.21
N SER A 133 -16.19 18.18 -1.23
CA SER A 133 -17.21 18.84 -0.41
C SER A 133 -18.06 19.87 -1.18
N SER A 134 -17.58 20.35 -2.34
CA SER A 134 -18.30 21.31 -3.19
C SER A 134 -18.02 21.09 -4.66
N ALA A 135 -18.92 21.58 -5.52
CA ALA A 135 -18.75 21.55 -6.96
C ALA A 135 -17.55 22.42 -7.42
N ASP A 136 -17.38 23.58 -6.78
CA ASP A 136 -16.26 24.50 -7.07
C ASP A 136 -14.91 23.87 -6.69
N GLY A 137 -14.85 23.13 -5.59
CA GLY A 137 -13.67 22.37 -5.22
C GLY A 137 -13.30 21.32 -6.29
N LEU A 138 -14.27 20.50 -6.70
CA LEU A 138 -14.05 19.47 -7.75
C LEU A 138 -13.74 20.07 -9.12
N ALA A 139 -14.05 21.33 -9.33
CA ALA A 139 -13.72 22.01 -10.56
C ALA A 139 -12.20 22.06 -10.83
N THR A 140 -11.37 22.02 -9.79
CA THR A 140 -9.89 22.00 -9.92
C THR A 140 -9.36 20.74 -10.62
N VAL A 141 -10.10 19.63 -10.57
CA VAL A 141 -9.75 18.35 -11.21
C VAL A 141 -10.68 18.00 -12.37
N ALA A 142 -11.60 18.88 -12.70
CA ALA A 142 -12.65 18.64 -13.71
C ALA A 142 -12.14 18.18 -15.08
N PRO A 143 -10.97 18.59 -15.60
CA PRO A 143 -10.44 18.09 -16.87
C PRO A 143 -10.15 16.59 -16.86
N TYR A 144 -9.97 15.99 -15.69
CA TYR A 144 -9.57 14.58 -15.50
C TYR A 144 -10.63 13.74 -14.77
N VAL A 145 -11.79 14.35 -14.46
CA VAL A 145 -12.92 13.65 -13.80
C VAL A 145 -14.20 13.97 -14.55
N SER A 146 -14.83 12.96 -15.12
CA SER A 146 -16.06 13.15 -15.91
C SER A 146 -17.20 13.75 -15.07
N GLU A 147 -18.20 14.33 -15.72
CA GLU A 147 -19.37 14.88 -15.02
C GLU A 147 -20.06 13.82 -14.14
N LEU A 148 -20.20 12.58 -14.64
CA LEU A 148 -20.78 11.48 -13.90
C LEU A 148 -19.97 11.16 -12.64
N ALA A 149 -18.64 11.09 -12.76
CA ALA A 149 -17.75 10.82 -11.63
C ALA A 149 -17.74 11.97 -10.60
N ARG A 150 -17.78 13.23 -11.07
CA ARG A 150 -17.92 14.40 -10.17
C ARG A 150 -19.23 14.37 -9.38
N LYS A 151 -20.34 14.04 -10.04
CA LYS A 151 -21.64 13.86 -9.36
C LYS A 151 -21.58 12.75 -8.30
N ALA A 152 -20.98 11.59 -8.61
CA ALA A 152 -20.81 10.52 -7.65
C ALA A 152 -19.96 10.94 -6.43
N LEU A 153 -18.90 11.74 -6.64
CA LEU A 153 -18.07 12.25 -5.58
C LEU A 153 -18.80 13.27 -4.68
N LEU A 154 -19.64 14.14 -5.24
CA LEU A 154 -20.45 15.10 -4.49
C LEU A 154 -21.54 14.44 -3.63
N GLU A 155 -22.12 13.35 -4.13
CA GLU A 155 -23.17 12.60 -3.42
C GLU A 155 -22.60 11.63 -2.37
N ARG A 156 -21.30 11.48 -2.31
CA ARG A 156 -20.62 10.53 -1.43
C ARG A 156 -20.65 10.99 0.04
N GLU A 157 -20.95 10.07 0.95
CA GLU A 157 -20.88 10.32 2.40
C GLU A 157 -19.42 10.53 2.91
N PRO A 158 -19.17 11.37 3.89
CA PRO A 158 -20.07 12.39 4.41
C PRO A 158 -20.25 13.53 3.40
N LYS A 159 -21.50 13.73 2.96
CA LYS A 159 -21.85 14.71 1.94
C LYS A 159 -21.64 16.15 2.43
N GLY A 160 -20.93 16.96 1.63
CA GLY A 160 -20.72 18.38 1.91
C GLY A 160 -19.77 18.67 3.08
N GLU A 161 -19.26 17.66 3.79
CA GLU A 161 -18.27 17.89 4.86
C GLU A 161 -16.87 18.12 4.26
N PRO A 162 -16.15 19.17 4.71
CA PRO A 162 -14.77 19.38 4.33
C PRO A 162 -13.87 18.19 4.72
N VAL A 163 -13.14 17.66 3.77
CA VAL A 163 -12.15 16.61 3.99
C VAL A 163 -10.82 17.24 4.35
N LEU A 164 -10.32 16.93 5.53
CA LEU A 164 -9.08 17.49 6.08
C LEU A 164 -7.86 16.70 5.68
N SER A 165 -8.00 15.37 5.58
CA SER A 165 -6.91 14.47 5.26
C SER A 165 -7.41 13.27 4.43
N VAL A 166 -6.60 12.88 3.46
CA VAL A 166 -6.81 11.66 2.65
C VAL A 166 -5.51 10.89 2.64
N VAL A 167 -5.57 9.63 3.04
CA VAL A 167 -4.41 8.75 3.03
C VAL A 167 -4.76 7.46 2.34
N VAL A 168 -4.05 7.19 1.27
CA VAL A 168 -4.19 5.95 0.48
C VAL A 168 -3.23 4.91 1.05
N GLY A 169 -3.77 3.83 1.58
CA GLY A 169 -2.98 2.70 2.10
C GLY A 169 -2.63 1.68 1.05
N ALA A 170 -3.54 1.49 0.08
CA ALA A 170 -3.27 0.62 -1.05
C ALA A 170 -3.95 1.14 -2.32
N MET A 171 -3.28 0.92 -3.45
CA MET A 171 -3.79 1.20 -4.78
C MET A 171 -3.38 0.05 -5.70
N ARG A 172 -4.36 -0.61 -6.33
CA ARG A 172 -4.14 -1.81 -7.14
C ARG A 172 -4.92 -1.76 -8.44
N ALA A 173 -4.28 -2.17 -9.53
CA ALA A 173 -5.00 -2.40 -10.77
C ALA A 173 -5.80 -3.71 -10.70
N PHE A 174 -7.10 -3.66 -11.00
CA PHE A 174 -7.96 -4.82 -11.05
C PHE A 174 -8.52 -5.08 -12.46
N ARG A 175 -8.36 -4.12 -13.39
CA ARG A 175 -8.89 -4.20 -14.74
C ARG A 175 -7.99 -3.45 -15.72
N ALA A 176 -7.75 -4.05 -16.89
CA ALA A 176 -7.12 -3.39 -18.03
C ALA A 176 -7.78 -3.91 -19.31
N ASP A 177 -8.65 -3.10 -19.92
CA ASP A 177 -9.26 -3.40 -21.20
C ASP A 177 -8.51 -2.62 -22.28
N ILE A 178 -7.85 -3.35 -23.16
CA ILE A 178 -7.01 -2.78 -24.22
C ILE A 178 -7.54 -3.26 -25.55
N PRO A 179 -8.00 -2.34 -26.45
CA PRO A 179 -8.47 -2.70 -27.77
C PRO A 179 -7.41 -3.45 -28.59
N ASN A 180 -7.82 -4.43 -29.37
CA ASN A 180 -6.92 -5.12 -30.30
C ASN A 180 -6.45 -4.15 -31.38
N LYS A 181 -5.14 -4.15 -31.65
CA LYS A 181 -4.46 -3.22 -32.56
C LYS A 181 -4.97 -3.22 -34.00
N SER A 182 -5.69 -4.28 -34.43
CA SER A 182 -5.91 -4.49 -35.86
C SER A 182 -6.98 -3.63 -36.50
N ASP A 183 -8.05 -3.24 -35.77
CA ASP A 183 -9.24 -2.73 -36.46
C ASP A 183 -9.97 -1.55 -35.82
N ASP A 184 -9.66 -1.14 -34.58
CA ASP A 184 -10.48 -0.10 -33.92
C ASP A 184 -9.66 1.06 -33.35
N LYS A 185 -9.38 2.06 -34.18
CA LYS A 185 -8.81 3.36 -33.75
C LYS A 185 -9.82 4.20 -32.96
N THR A 186 -11.07 3.74 -32.84
CA THR A 186 -12.16 4.41 -32.13
C THR A 186 -12.39 3.85 -30.72
N GLY A 187 -11.69 2.79 -30.36
CA GLY A 187 -11.77 2.15 -29.06
C GLY A 187 -11.17 2.97 -27.92
N ARG A 188 -11.48 2.57 -26.72
CA ARG A 188 -10.91 3.15 -25.49
C ARG A 188 -10.08 2.15 -24.73
N VAL A 189 -8.95 2.62 -24.21
CA VAL A 189 -8.22 1.92 -23.15
C VAL A 189 -8.90 2.23 -21.82
N ILE A 190 -9.24 1.19 -21.04
CA ILE A 190 -9.85 1.33 -19.72
C ILE A 190 -8.97 0.65 -18.70
N VAL A 191 -8.63 1.38 -17.63
CA VAL A 191 -7.89 0.86 -16.48
C VAL A 191 -8.75 1.06 -15.23
N GLY A 192 -8.95 -0.02 -14.46
CA GLY A 192 -9.62 0.02 -13.17
C GLY A 192 -8.60 -0.03 -12.03
N LEU A 193 -8.65 0.95 -11.13
CA LEU A 193 -7.86 0.99 -9.91
C LEU A 193 -8.77 0.88 -8.68
N GLU A 194 -8.42 -0.02 -7.78
CA GLU A 194 -8.98 -0.12 -6.43
C GLU A 194 -8.13 0.69 -5.47
N TYR A 195 -8.76 1.54 -4.69
CA TYR A 195 -8.13 2.33 -3.63
C TYR A 195 -8.66 1.90 -2.27
N GLU A 196 -7.78 1.62 -1.33
CA GLU A 196 -8.08 1.57 0.09
C GLU A 196 -7.59 2.87 0.74
N ALA A 197 -8.50 3.64 1.34
CA ALA A 197 -8.16 4.96 1.84
C ALA A 197 -8.81 5.28 3.19
N ASN A 198 -8.10 6.06 4.03
CA ASN A 198 -8.69 6.77 5.14
C ASN A 198 -8.97 8.22 4.73
N VAL A 199 -10.23 8.64 4.92
CA VAL A 199 -10.70 10.00 4.65
C VAL A 199 -11.16 10.60 5.97
N THR A 200 -10.46 11.65 6.43
CA THR A 200 -10.71 12.29 7.72
C THR A 200 -11.41 13.64 7.51
N THR A 201 -12.53 13.83 8.20
CA THR A 201 -13.24 15.11 8.34
C THR A 201 -12.98 15.70 9.74
N ALA A 202 -13.55 16.87 10.06
CA ALA A 202 -13.45 17.43 11.39
C ALA A 202 -14.10 16.56 12.49
N LYS A 203 -15.04 15.68 12.12
CA LYS A 203 -15.82 14.88 13.06
C LYS A 203 -15.36 13.42 13.12
N HIS A 204 -15.03 12.83 11.99
CA HIS A 204 -14.82 11.38 11.85
C HIS A 204 -13.73 11.03 10.86
N THR A 205 -13.18 9.82 11.01
CA THR A 205 -12.37 9.17 9.98
C THR A 205 -13.17 8.01 9.38
N TYR A 206 -13.18 7.94 8.08
CA TYR A 206 -13.84 6.89 7.29
C TYR A 206 -12.78 6.06 6.58
N TYR A 207 -12.82 4.76 6.77
CA TYR A 207 -12.15 3.83 5.89
C TYR A 207 -13.03 3.55 4.67
N SER A 208 -12.45 3.53 3.48
CA SER A 208 -13.18 3.23 2.26
C SER A 208 -12.37 2.36 1.30
N VAL A 209 -13.09 1.51 0.58
CA VAL A 209 -12.60 0.82 -0.60
C VAL A 209 -13.37 1.33 -1.81
N GLU A 210 -12.65 1.82 -2.81
CA GLU A 210 -13.24 2.45 -3.99
C GLU A 210 -12.61 1.93 -5.28
N ASN A 211 -13.47 1.65 -6.26
CA ASN A 211 -13.08 1.31 -7.61
C ASN A 211 -13.24 2.52 -8.53
N TRP A 212 -12.14 2.98 -9.10
CA TRP A 212 -12.10 4.07 -10.05
C TRP A 212 -11.77 3.55 -11.45
N LEU A 213 -12.63 3.84 -12.44
CA LEU A 213 -12.39 3.48 -13.82
C LEU A 213 -11.84 4.67 -14.59
N PHE A 214 -10.61 4.53 -15.05
CA PHE A 214 -9.93 5.48 -15.92
C PHE A 214 -10.15 5.07 -17.38
N GLY A 215 -10.42 6.03 -18.26
CA GLY A 215 -10.57 5.78 -19.69
C GLY A 215 -9.86 6.82 -20.52
N ARG A 216 -9.34 6.41 -21.69
CA ARG A 216 -8.69 7.27 -22.64
C ARG A 216 -8.87 6.72 -24.06
N ASP A 217 -9.00 7.57 -25.05
CA ASP A 217 -9.06 7.13 -26.45
C ASP A 217 -7.75 6.42 -26.82
N VAL A 218 -7.84 5.30 -27.50
CA VAL A 218 -6.69 4.46 -27.86
C VAL A 218 -5.66 5.15 -28.74
N SER A 219 -6.08 6.18 -29.49
CA SER A 219 -5.21 6.99 -30.35
C SER A 219 -4.32 7.98 -29.59
N VAL A 220 -4.61 8.21 -28.29
CA VAL A 220 -3.87 9.17 -27.46
C VAL A 220 -2.64 8.51 -26.89
N GLN A 221 -1.48 9.13 -27.07
CA GLN A 221 -0.23 8.69 -26.47
C GLN A 221 0.02 9.42 -25.16
N SER A 222 0.65 8.73 -24.21
CA SER A 222 1.08 9.32 -22.94
C SER A 222 2.13 10.41 -23.17
N LYS A 223 2.06 11.45 -22.36
CA LYS A 223 3.05 12.52 -22.36
C LYS A 223 4.25 12.12 -21.49
N PRO A 224 5.42 12.70 -21.74
CA PRO A 224 6.55 12.54 -20.82
C PRO A 224 6.14 12.88 -19.39
N PRO A 225 6.59 12.10 -18.39
CA PRO A 225 6.37 12.45 -17.00
C PRO A 225 6.88 13.85 -16.70
N GLY A 226 6.02 14.70 -16.14
CA GLY A 226 6.37 16.07 -15.80
C GLY A 226 6.23 16.30 -14.31
N ALA A 227 6.99 17.24 -13.77
CA ALA A 227 6.92 17.67 -12.37
C ALA A 227 5.65 18.47 -12.01
N ALA A 228 4.63 18.48 -12.87
CA ALA A 228 3.43 19.29 -12.66
C ALA A 228 2.63 18.79 -11.44
N LYS A 229 2.63 19.60 -10.39
CA LYS A 229 1.83 19.37 -9.16
C LYS A 229 0.35 19.76 -9.33
N THR A 230 -0.04 20.29 -10.48
CA THR A 230 -1.39 20.78 -10.80
C THR A 230 -2.02 19.93 -11.90
N PHE A 231 -3.30 20.11 -12.12
CA PHE A 231 -4.07 19.45 -13.17
C PHE A 231 -4.36 20.45 -14.29
N PRO A 232 -3.39 20.73 -15.20
CA PRO A 232 -3.57 21.67 -16.29
C PRO A 232 -4.51 21.14 -17.37
N CYS A 233 -4.84 21.94 -18.35
CA CYS A 233 -5.59 21.47 -19.51
C CYS A 233 -4.87 20.28 -20.18
N PRO A 234 -5.51 19.12 -20.33
CA PRO A 234 -4.88 17.92 -20.89
C PRO A 234 -4.52 18.05 -22.36
N ASN A 235 -5.13 19.01 -23.09
CA ASN A 235 -4.79 19.29 -24.49
C ASN A 235 -3.60 20.24 -24.63
N CYS A 236 -3.71 21.46 -24.09
CA CYS A 236 -2.73 22.52 -24.37
C CYS A 236 -1.75 22.82 -23.23
N GLY A 237 -1.93 22.21 -22.04
CA GLY A 237 -1.07 22.44 -20.88
C GLY A 237 -1.28 23.78 -20.17
N ALA A 238 -2.23 24.62 -20.61
CA ALA A 238 -2.53 25.87 -19.93
C ALA A 238 -3.05 25.62 -18.49
N PRO A 239 -2.77 26.53 -17.53
CA PRO A 239 -3.37 26.46 -16.21
C PRO A 239 -4.88 26.31 -16.32
N TRP A 240 -5.44 25.44 -15.49
CA TRP A 240 -6.87 25.19 -15.53
C TRP A 240 -7.61 26.27 -14.74
N GLU A 241 -8.45 27.03 -15.45
CA GLU A 241 -9.38 28.00 -14.87
C GLU A 241 -10.81 27.48 -15.06
N THR A 242 -11.58 27.44 -14.01
CA THR A 242 -12.93 26.87 -14.01
C THR A 242 -13.92 27.87 -14.58
N VAL A 243 -14.65 27.48 -15.61
CA VAL A 243 -15.68 28.36 -16.23
C VAL A 243 -17.10 27.81 -16.03
N ASN A 244 -17.28 26.46 -15.84
CA ASN A 244 -18.61 25.82 -15.76
C ASN A 244 -18.66 24.57 -14.87
N THR A 245 -19.87 24.25 -14.35
CA THR A 245 -20.14 23.04 -13.56
C THR A 245 -20.43 21.80 -14.43
N GLY A 246 -20.76 21.96 -15.72
CA GLY A 246 -21.05 20.88 -16.66
C GLY A 246 -19.82 20.42 -17.46
N THR A 247 -19.99 20.25 -18.76
CA THR A 247 -18.91 19.91 -19.70
C THR A 247 -17.77 20.91 -19.63
N GLN A 248 -16.56 20.43 -19.52
CA GLN A 248 -15.39 21.28 -19.30
C GLN A 248 -14.76 21.69 -20.63
N VAL A 249 -14.79 23.00 -20.91
CA VAL A 249 -14.18 23.61 -22.09
C VAL A 249 -13.00 24.46 -21.65
N CYS A 250 -11.82 24.22 -22.21
CA CYS A 250 -10.64 25.00 -21.89
C CYS A 250 -10.73 26.42 -22.47
N ALA A 251 -10.55 27.43 -21.62
CA ALA A 251 -10.58 28.84 -22.04
C ALA A 251 -9.46 29.23 -23.05
N SER A 252 -8.32 28.53 -23.00
CA SER A 252 -7.17 28.79 -23.86
C SER A 252 -7.26 28.13 -25.23
N CYS A 253 -7.70 26.85 -25.30
CA CYS A 253 -7.71 26.13 -26.57
C CYS A 253 -9.12 25.81 -27.12
N ASN A 254 -10.17 26.17 -26.39
CA ASN A 254 -11.58 25.95 -26.71
C ASN A 254 -11.97 24.50 -26.98
N GLN A 255 -11.20 23.54 -26.44
CA GLN A 255 -11.50 22.11 -26.54
C GLN A 255 -12.28 21.59 -25.32
N VAL A 256 -13.20 20.65 -25.58
CA VAL A 256 -13.86 19.85 -24.52
C VAL A 256 -12.83 18.86 -24.01
N VAL A 257 -12.47 18.94 -22.71
CA VAL A 257 -11.33 18.22 -22.15
C VAL A 257 -11.70 17.08 -21.22
N ASP A 258 -12.93 17.04 -20.69
CA ASP A 258 -13.40 16.02 -19.75
C ASP A 258 -14.04 14.79 -20.44
N ASN A 259 -13.47 14.35 -21.55
CA ASN A 259 -14.00 13.27 -22.38
C ASN A 259 -13.01 12.16 -22.74
N GLY A 260 -11.76 12.24 -22.26
CA GLY A 260 -10.72 11.22 -22.51
C GLY A 260 -10.06 11.28 -23.89
N ARG A 261 -10.28 12.37 -24.67
CA ARG A 261 -9.68 12.56 -25.99
C ARG A 261 -8.24 13.07 -25.96
N PHE A 262 -7.76 13.53 -24.81
CA PHE A 262 -6.43 14.17 -24.71
C PHE A 262 -5.57 13.54 -23.62
N ASP A 263 -6.19 12.88 -22.64
CA ASP A 263 -5.50 12.20 -21.55
C ASP A 263 -6.47 11.28 -20.80
N TRP A 264 -5.98 10.59 -19.78
CA TRP A 264 -6.77 9.77 -18.88
C TRP A 264 -7.83 10.59 -18.15
N ILE A 265 -9.04 10.04 -18.07
CA ILE A 265 -10.15 10.63 -17.34
C ILE A 265 -10.80 9.57 -16.45
N VAL A 266 -11.17 9.92 -15.24
CA VAL A 266 -12.03 9.11 -14.38
C VAL A 266 -13.44 9.12 -14.93
N GLN A 267 -13.89 7.98 -15.42
CA GLN A 267 -15.24 7.82 -16.00
C GLN A 267 -16.26 7.45 -14.93
N GLN A 268 -15.84 6.65 -13.94
CA GLN A 268 -16.72 6.11 -12.90
C GLN A 268 -15.99 5.97 -11.58
N VAL A 269 -16.71 6.24 -10.50
CA VAL A 269 -16.30 6.03 -9.10
C VAL A 269 -17.34 5.16 -8.43
N ILE A 270 -16.91 4.04 -7.86
CA ILE A 270 -17.77 3.08 -7.16
C ILE A 270 -17.21 2.86 -5.77
N VAL A 271 -17.99 3.10 -4.73
CA VAL A 271 -17.64 2.74 -3.35
C VAL A 271 -18.05 1.29 -3.11
N THR A 272 -17.11 0.42 -2.84
CA THR A 272 -17.36 -1.02 -2.58
C THR A 272 -17.46 -1.33 -1.10
N ALA A 273 -16.77 -0.55 -0.25
CA ALA A 273 -16.91 -0.63 1.20
C ALA A 273 -16.63 0.74 1.84
N MET A 274 -17.33 1.05 2.93
CA MET A 274 -17.10 2.23 3.73
C MET A 274 -17.51 1.98 5.18
N ASP A 275 -16.59 2.27 6.11
CA ASP A 275 -16.82 2.18 7.55
C ASP A 275 -16.37 3.46 8.25
N GLN A 276 -17.17 3.96 9.19
CA GLN A 276 -16.77 5.05 10.07
C GLN A 276 -15.97 4.46 11.23
N ARG A 277 -14.66 4.59 11.16
CA ARG A 277 -13.77 4.10 12.22
C ARG A 277 -12.46 4.88 12.29
N PRO A 278 -11.94 5.16 13.49
CA PRO A 278 -10.62 5.77 13.62
C PRO A 278 -9.52 4.77 13.23
N PRO A 279 -8.37 5.25 12.75
CA PRO A 279 -7.20 4.42 12.56
C PRO A 279 -6.74 3.84 13.90
N THR A 280 -6.39 2.57 13.91
CA THR A 280 -5.87 1.86 15.10
C THR A 280 -4.37 1.72 14.99
N VAL A 281 -3.62 2.20 15.98
CA VAL A 281 -2.17 2.00 16.10
C VAL A 281 -1.89 0.92 17.13
N THR A 282 -1.34 -0.19 16.72
CA THR A 282 -1.12 -1.35 17.59
C THR A 282 0.06 -2.22 17.10
N THR A 283 0.53 -3.18 17.93
CA THR A 283 1.70 -4.03 17.64
C THR A 283 1.43 -5.54 17.70
N ASP A 284 0.18 -5.97 17.84
CA ASP A 284 -0.14 -7.40 18.10
C ASP A 284 -0.88 -8.09 16.94
N VAL A 285 -0.78 -7.58 15.71
CA VAL A 285 -1.36 -8.25 14.54
C VAL A 285 -0.41 -9.34 14.05
N PRO A 286 -0.95 -10.53 13.72
CA PRO A 286 -0.16 -11.54 13.04
C PRO A 286 0.32 -11.07 11.68
N GLU A 287 1.53 -11.47 11.30
CA GLU A 287 2.12 -11.25 9.98
C GLU A 287 1.47 -12.22 8.98
N ARG A 288 0.41 -11.77 8.35
CA ARG A 288 -0.35 -12.61 7.40
C ARG A 288 0.42 -12.80 6.10
N GLY A 289 0.36 -14.01 5.54
CA GLY A 289 0.94 -14.33 4.24
C GLY A 289 2.45 -14.58 4.25
N THR A 290 3.12 -14.48 5.40
CA THR A 290 4.58 -14.68 5.51
C THR A 290 5.03 -16.12 5.21
N ASP A 291 4.13 -17.08 5.33
CA ASP A 291 4.30 -18.50 5.00
C ASP A 291 4.03 -18.81 3.51
N LEU A 292 3.47 -17.85 2.77
CA LEU A 292 3.29 -17.98 1.33
C LEU A 292 4.65 -17.95 0.63
N PRO A 293 4.80 -18.68 -0.49
CA PRO A 293 5.99 -18.55 -1.32
C PRO A 293 6.09 -17.11 -1.83
N THR A 294 7.32 -16.63 -2.07
CA THR A 294 7.52 -15.33 -2.70
C THR A 294 6.80 -15.30 -4.04
N TYR A 295 5.93 -14.30 -4.23
CA TYR A 295 5.42 -14.04 -5.56
C TYR A 295 6.59 -13.61 -6.45
N ARG A 296 6.83 -14.36 -7.53
CA ARG A 296 7.82 -14.02 -8.53
C ARG A 296 7.13 -13.77 -9.86
N GLN A 297 7.42 -12.62 -10.45
CA GLN A 297 6.98 -12.31 -11.81
C GLN A 297 7.62 -13.30 -12.80
N ASP A 298 6.85 -13.67 -13.82
CA ASP A 298 7.38 -14.53 -14.89
C ASP A 298 8.60 -13.88 -15.55
N ASN A 299 9.67 -14.68 -15.73
CA ASN A 299 10.93 -14.23 -16.30
C ASN A 299 11.62 -13.05 -15.57
N VAL A 300 11.46 -12.90 -14.25
CA VAL A 300 12.08 -11.82 -13.49
C VAL A 300 13.61 -11.84 -13.60
N ASP A 301 14.23 -13.03 -13.66
CA ASP A 301 15.69 -13.18 -13.83
C ASP A 301 16.14 -12.67 -15.20
N GLY A 302 15.40 -12.97 -16.27
CA GLY A 302 15.69 -12.44 -17.60
C GLY A 302 15.53 -10.91 -17.66
N ARG A 303 14.52 -10.36 -16.99
CA ARG A 303 14.32 -8.90 -16.87
C ARG A 303 15.49 -8.24 -16.10
N TRP A 304 15.96 -8.88 -15.04
CA TRP A 304 17.13 -8.43 -14.29
C TRP A 304 18.41 -8.45 -15.15
N MET A 305 18.62 -9.51 -15.89
CA MET A 305 19.76 -9.61 -16.83
C MET A 305 19.71 -8.53 -17.91
N ALA A 306 18.54 -8.27 -18.49
CA ALA A 306 18.35 -7.21 -19.47
C ALA A 306 18.70 -5.83 -18.89
N LEU A 307 18.21 -5.52 -17.66
CA LEU A 307 18.53 -4.28 -16.96
C LEU A 307 20.04 -4.11 -16.76
N ARG A 308 20.73 -5.18 -16.33
CA ARG A 308 22.19 -5.16 -16.13
C ARG A 308 22.98 -5.05 -17.43
N THR A 309 22.45 -5.55 -18.53
CA THR A 309 23.08 -5.37 -19.85
C THR A 309 23.08 -3.90 -20.26
N GLU A 310 22.02 -3.18 -19.94
CA GLU A 310 21.90 -1.74 -20.25
C GLU A 310 22.63 -0.83 -19.25
N ASP A 311 22.72 -1.26 -17.99
CA ASP A 311 23.42 -0.56 -16.92
C ASP A 311 24.29 -1.57 -16.13
N PRO A 312 25.53 -1.86 -16.58
CA PRO A 312 26.40 -2.82 -15.93
C PRO A 312 26.79 -2.45 -14.49
N ALA A 313 26.71 -1.18 -14.12
CA ALA A 313 26.94 -0.72 -12.74
C ALA A 313 25.80 -1.13 -11.79
N MET A 314 24.66 -1.55 -12.32
CA MET A 314 23.52 -2.03 -11.57
C MET A 314 23.76 -3.48 -11.12
N THR A 315 24.27 -3.66 -9.92
CA THR A 315 24.53 -4.98 -9.32
C THR A 315 23.57 -5.27 -8.16
N GLU A 316 23.27 -6.55 -7.88
CA GLU A 316 22.44 -6.91 -6.72
C GLU A 316 23.06 -6.42 -5.39
N PRO A 317 24.38 -6.58 -5.13
CA PRO A 317 24.97 -6.07 -3.91
C PRO A 317 24.79 -4.56 -3.74
N ALA A 318 24.95 -3.76 -4.80
CA ALA A 318 24.75 -2.30 -4.75
C ALA A 318 23.28 -1.93 -4.53
N LEU A 319 22.34 -2.62 -5.21
CA LEU A 319 20.91 -2.44 -5.00
C LEU A 319 20.50 -2.77 -3.56
N PHE A 320 20.98 -3.89 -3.03
CA PHE A 320 20.66 -4.32 -1.66
C PHE A 320 21.36 -3.44 -0.61
N ALA A 321 22.54 -2.91 -0.89
CA ALA A 321 23.17 -1.91 -0.04
C ALA A 321 22.34 -0.61 0.03
N ARG A 322 21.84 -0.14 -1.12
CA ARG A 322 20.90 1.00 -1.18
C ARG A 322 19.63 0.73 -0.40
N LEU A 323 18.99 -0.42 -0.62
CA LEU A 323 17.81 -0.87 0.12
C LEU A 323 18.06 -0.91 1.63
N GLY A 324 19.19 -1.51 2.05
CA GLY A 324 19.58 -1.61 3.46
C GLY A 324 19.78 -0.25 4.12
N MET A 325 20.38 0.71 3.40
CA MET A 325 20.53 2.09 3.89
C MET A 325 19.15 2.76 4.05
N ILE A 326 18.26 2.66 3.06
CA ILE A 326 16.88 3.19 3.14
C ILE A 326 16.14 2.55 4.32
N TYR A 327 16.23 1.22 4.45
CA TYR A 327 15.60 0.46 5.52
C TYR A 327 16.05 0.94 6.91
N THR A 328 17.34 1.06 7.14
CA THR A 328 17.89 1.49 8.41
C THR A 328 17.46 2.91 8.75
N ARG A 329 17.60 3.84 7.79
CA ARG A 329 17.21 5.24 7.98
C ARG A 329 15.70 5.42 8.23
N LEU A 330 14.88 4.65 7.52
CA LEU A 330 13.43 4.73 7.67
C LEU A 330 12.97 4.21 9.05
N ASN A 331 13.51 3.08 9.51
CA ASN A 331 13.20 2.56 10.84
C ASN A 331 13.66 3.51 11.95
N ASP A 332 14.84 4.13 11.81
CA ASP A 332 15.33 5.11 12.75
C ASP A 332 14.46 6.38 12.78
N ALA A 333 14.15 6.95 11.63
CA ALA A 333 13.26 8.11 11.48
C ALA A 333 11.86 7.85 12.07
N TRP A 334 11.32 6.66 11.82
CA TRP A 334 10.04 6.23 12.37
C TRP A 334 10.06 6.13 13.89
N ALA A 335 11.08 5.46 14.47
CA ALA A 335 11.23 5.33 15.92
C ALA A 335 11.33 6.68 16.64
N HIS A 336 11.91 7.68 15.96
CA HIS A 336 12.00 9.04 16.49
C HIS A 336 10.77 9.92 16.17
N ASN A 337 9.77 9.40 15.44
CA ASN A 337 8.63 10.17 14.93
C ASN A 337 9.05 11.39 14.09
N ASP A 338 10.15 11.29 13.35
CA ASP A 338 10.70 12.35 12.50
C ASP A 338 11.14 11.82 11.14
N LEU A 339 10.38 12.13 10.09
CA LEU A 339 10.63 11.68 8.72
C LEU A 339 11.52 12.63 7.89
N VAL A 340 11.91 13.78 8.42
CA VAL A 340 12.77 14.74 7.71
C VAL A 340 14.04 14.07 7.18
N PRO A 341 14.76 13.23 7.96
CA PRO A 341 16.02 12.60 7.51
C PRO A 341 15.86 11.60 6.36
N VAL A 342 14.63 11.18 6.04
CA VAL A 342 14.38 10.20 4.96
C VAL A 342 13.60 10.79 3.79
N ARG A 343 13.29 12.09 3.82
CA ARG A 343 12.47 12.72 2.79
C ARG A 343 13.00 12.48 1.37
N GLY A 344 14.28 12.55 1.15
CA GLY A 344 14.92 12.32 -0.15
C GLY A 344 15.09 10.84 -0.53
N LEU A 345 14.65 9.91 0.31
CA LEU A 345 14.76 8.46 0.11
C LEU A 345 13.43 7.79 -0.22
N VAL A 346 12.32 8.50 -0.06
CA VAL A 346 10.96 8.00 -0.26
C VAL A 346 10.20 8.88 -1.26
N SER A 347 9.27 8.28 -2.00
CA SER A 347 8.39 9.02 -2.91
C SER A 347 7.41 9.91 -2.13
N ASP A 348 6.82 10.88 -2.82
CA ASP A 348 5.84 11.80 -2.21
C ASP A 348 4.64 11.04 -1.62
N GLY A 349 4.10 10.06 -2.36
CA GLY A 349 2.96 9.27 -1.89
C GLY A 349 3.28 8.43 -0.66
N LEU A 350 4.45 7.80 -0.62
CA LEU A 350 4.87 7.03 0.55
C LEU A 350 5.16 7.95 1.74
N PHE A 351 5.76 9.12 1.51
CA PHE A 351 6.00 10.09 2.57
C PHE A 351 4.70 10.56 3.23
N ASP A 352 3.68 10.91 2.44
CA ASP A 352 2.36 11.32 2.95
C ASP A 352 1.70 10.20 3.78
N TYR A 353 1.82 8.95 3.34
CA TYR A 353 1.34 7.78 4.07
C TYR A 353 2.04 7.63 5.43
N LEU A 354 3.37 7.67 5.45
CA LEU A 354 4.15 7.54 6.67
C LEU A 354 3.89 8.70 7.65
N GLN A 355 3.80 9.93 7.13
CA GLN A 355 3.53 11.14 7.92
C GLN A 355 2.17 11.10 8.61
N TYR A 356 1.17 10.54 7.94
CA TYR A 356 -0.15 10.33 8.55
C TYR A 356 -0.07 9.44 9.78
N TRP A 357 0.60 8.31 9.70
CA TRP A 357 0.73 7.37 10.81
C TRP A 357 1.51 7.97 11.97
N ILE A 358 2.65 8.64 11.70
CA ILE A 358 3.40 9.33 12.75
C ILE A 358 2.53 10.40 13.45
N THR A 359 1.74 11.14 12.67
CA THR A 359 0.81 12.14 13.24
C THR A 359 -0.24 11.45 14.10
N THR A 360 -0.78 10.31 13.66
CA THR A 360 -1.76 9.51 14.41
C THR A 360 -1.17 9.01 15.73
N TYR A 361 0.07 8.49 15.71
CA TYR A 361 0.79 8.09 16.93
C TYR A 361 0.94 9.25 17.91
N LYS A 362 1.42 10.40 17.43
CA LYS A 362 1.59 11.62 18.25
C LYS A 362 0.26 12.09 18.87
N GLN A 363 -0.83 12.10 18.10
CA GLN A 363 -2.15 12.50 18.58
C GLN A 363 -2.69 11.57 19.66
N GLN A 364 -2.37 10.28 19.59
CA GLN A 364 -2.76 9.28 20.61
C GLN A 364 -1.79 9.26 21.80
N GLY A 365 -0.73 10.07 21.79
CA GLY A 365 0.29 10.11 22.84
C GLY A 365 1.21 8.89 22.86
N TYR A 366 1.39 8.24 21.70
CA TYR A 366 2.19 7.02 21.55
C TYR A 366 3.40 7.25 20.64
N ARG A 367 4.39 6.38 20.81
CA ARG A 367 5.55 6.23 19.92
C ARG A 367 5.82 4.75 19.72
N ASN A 368 6.10 4.38 18.49
CA ASN A 368 6.58 3.05 18.16
C ASN A 368 8.11 3.03 18.24
N GLU A 369 8.65 2.14 19.05
CA GLU A 369 10.07 1.90 19.21
C GLU A 369 10.50 0.72 18.37
N LEU A 370 11.47 0.95 17.50
CA LEU A 370 12.07 -0.05 16.62
C LEU A 370 13.54 -0.21 17.01
N VAL A 371 13.91 -1.35 17.58
CA VAL A 371 15.25 -1.59 18.12
C VAL A 371 15.86 -2.82 17.48
N ASP A 372 17.14 -2.74 17.12
CA ASP A 372 17.89 -3.82 16.46
C ASP A 372 17.27 -4.31 15.14
N MET A 373 16.57 -3.43 14.41
CA MET A 373 15.91 -3.77 13.15
C MET A 373 16.95 -4.09 12.07
N ARG A 374 16.80 -5.24 11.42
CA ARG A 374 17.73 -5.67 10.37
C ARG A 374 17.06 -6.54 9.32
N ILE A 375 17.54 -6.43 8.10
CA ILE A 375 17.16 -7.33 7.00
C ILE A 375 17.92 -8.65 7.20
N THR A 376 17.22 -9.77 7.14
CA THR A 376 17.80 -11.12 7.22
C THR A 376 17.91 -11.79 5.85
N HIS A 377 17.04 -11.43 4.92
CA HIS A 377 17.03 -11.94 3.56
C HIS A 377 16.31 -10.96 2.63
N SER A 378 16.67 -10.97 1.34
CA SER A 378 16.02 -10.17 0.29
C SER A 378 15.94 -10.97 -1.00
N SER A 379 14.86 -10.81 -1.77
CA SER A 379 14.69 -11.46 -3.07
C SER A 379 13.94 -10.54 -4.03
N ILE A 380 14.48 -10.36 -5.24
CA ILE A 380 13.78 -9.62 -6.30
C ILE A 380 12.54 -10.41 -6.72
N ALA A 381 11.38 -9.77 -6.61
CA ALA A 381 10.07 -10.37 -6.88
C ALA A 381 9.49 -9.94 -8.23
N LYS A 382 9.63 -8.66 -8.59
CA LYS A 382 9.05 -8.10 -9.82
C LYS A 382 9.93 -6.98 -10.36
N ILE A 383 10.00 -6.86 -11.69
CA ILE A 383 10.64 -5.75 -12.39
C ILE A 383 9.68 -5.25 -13.46
N VAL A 384 9.25 -4.01 -13.32
CA VAL A 384 8.51 -3.28 -14.34
C VAL A 384 9.44 -2.24 -14.93
N ARG A 385 9.51 -2.20 -16.26
CA ARG A 385 10.31 -1.24 -17.00
C ARG A 385 9.50 -0.67 -18.13
N ASP A 386 9.49 0.63 -18.23
CA ASP A 386 8.95 1.39 -19.35
C ASP A 386 10.01 2.36 -19.92
N LYS A 387 9.60 3.25 -20.78
CA LYS A 387 10.50 4.25 -21.39
C LYS A 387 11.11 5.20 -20.35
N TRP A 388 10.40 5.48 -19.27
CA TRP A 388 10.69 6.55 -18.31
C TRP A 388 11.24 6.05 -16.99
N PHE A 389 10.71 4.92 -16.51
CA PHE A 389 11.02 4.38 -15.17
C PHE A 389 11.32 2.89 -15.17
N VAL A 390 12.12 2.52 -14.21
CA VAL A 390 12.27 1.13 -13.74
C VAL A 390 11.73 1.06 -12.32
N ALA A 391 10.85 0.11 -12.05
CA ALA A 391 10.39 -0.25 -10.71
C ALA A 391 10.86 -1.67 -10.38
N ILE A 392 11.52 -1.85 -9.24
CA ILE A 392 11.95 -3.15 -8.73
C ILE A 392 11.26 -3.40 -7.41
N THR A 393 10.46 -4.45 -7.35
CA THR A 393 9.87 -4.91 -6.10
C THR A 393 10.71 -6.03 -5.51
N ILE A 394 11.10 -5.87 -4.25
CA ILE A 394 11.95 -6.78 -3.50
C ILE A 394 11.16 -7.28 -2.31
N ARG A 395 11.03 -8.60 -2.13
CA ARG A 395 10.56 -9.15 -0.86
C ARG A 395 11.69 -9.08 0.15
N VAL A 396 11.42 -8.45 1.28
CA VAL A 396 12.36 -8.23 2.37
C VAL A 396 11.90 -9.02 3.59
N TRP A 397 12.79 -9.82 4.17
CA TRP A 397 12.56 -10.44 5.47
C TRP A 397 13.38 -9.70 6.51
N GLY A 398 12.71 -9.28 7.56
CA GLY A 398 13.31 -8.53 8.64
C GLY A 398 13.08 -9.15 10.00
N THR A 399 13.88 -8.72 10.97
CA THR A 399 13.67 -9.00 12.39
C THR A 399 14.16 -7.83 13.23
N GLY A 400 13.59 -7.70 14.41
CA GLY A 400 13.94 -6.67 15.39
C GLY A 400 12.91 -6.61 16.50
N LYS A 401 13.13 -5.75 17.47
CA LYS A 401 12.19 -5.49 18.56
C LYS A 401 11.26 -4.35 18.13
N ASP A 402 9.98 -4.64 18.13
CA ASP A 402 8.91 -3.73 17.74
C ASP A 402 7.90 -3.63 18.88
N TYR A 403 7.76 -2.43 19.45
CA TYR A 403 6.86 -2.19 20.56
C TYR A 403 6.42 -0.72 20.65
N VAL A 404 5.24 -0.48 21.21
CA VAL A 404 4.68 0.87 21.39
C VAL A 404 4.78 1.29 22.85
N VAL A 405 5.19 2.53 23.06
CA VAL A 405 5.28 3.17 24.37
C VAL A 405 4.46 4.45 24.43
N LYS A 406 4.03 4.83 25.63
CA LYS A 406 3.48 6.17 25.90
C LYS A 406 4.60 7.20 25.85
N ILE A 407 4.41 8.29 25.10
CA ILE A 407 5.41 9.38 25.01
C ILE A 407 5.66 10.01 26.38
N ALA A 408 4.62 10.15 27.21
CA ALA A 408 4.69 10.85 28.48
C ALA A 408 5.63 10.20 29.53
N ASN A 409 5.76 8.85 29.52
CA ASN A 409 6.48 8.15 30.59
C ASN A 409 7.24 6.89 30.13
N GLY A 410 7.26 6.59 28.84
CA GLY A 410 7.94 5.41 28.30
C GLY A 410 7.29 4.07 28.68
N ALA A 411 6.08 4.08 29.29
CA ALA A 411 5.39 2.86 29.66
C ALA A 411 5.01 2.05 28.42
N LEU A 412 5.29 0.73 28.48
CA LEU A 412 4.95 -0.20 27.40
C LEU A 412 3.42 -0.26 27.24
N VAL A 413 2.94 -0.06 26.03
CA VAL A 413 1.53 -0.17 25.64
C VAL A 413 1.28 -1.51 24.96
N ARG A 414 2.16 -1.89 24.01
CA ARG A 414 2.02 -3.07 23.16
C ARG A 414 3.41 -3.59 22.74
N GLY A 415 3.47 -4.86 22.29
CA GLY A 415 4.70 -5.49 21.82
C GLY A 415 5.61 -5.95 22.96
N SER A 416 6.89 -6.16 22.65
CA SER A 416 7.88 -6.68 23.60
C SER A 416 9.24 -5.98 23.48
N LYS A 417 9.76 -5.45 24.59
CA LYS A 417 11.10 -4.88 24.68
C LYS A 417 12.22 -5.94 24.61
N HIS A 418 11.87 -7.23 24.79
CA HIS A 418 12.85 -8.31 24.94
C HIS A 418 12.82 -9.31 23.78
N ARG A 419 11.69 -9.46 23.10
CA ARG A 419 11.50 -10.45 22.04
C ARG A 419 11.56 -9.78 20.68
N GLU A 420 12.39 -10.32 19.80
CA GLU A 420 12.41 -9.94 18.39
C GLU A 420 11.18 -10.51 17.68
N ARG A 421 10.70 -9.78 16.68
CA ARG A 421 9.66 -10.19 15.78
C ARG A 421 10.22 -10.35 14.38
N LYS A 422 9.85 -11.44 13.73
CA LYS A 422 10.14 -11.73 12.32
C LYS A 422 8.97 -11.30 11.47
N TYR A 423 9.26 -10.79 10.29
CA TYR A 423 8.27 -10.34 9.32
C TYR A 423 8.81 -10.37 7.90
N SER A 424 7.92 -10.28 6.91
CA SER A 424 8.31 -10.01 5.54
C SER A 424 7.36 -9.00 4.87
N GLU A 425 7.86 -8.29 3.89
CA GLU A 425 7.17 -7.22 3.16
C GLU A 425 7.70 -7.12 1.75
N TYR A 426 6.90 -6.55 0.84
CA TYR A 426 7.32 -6.21 -0.51
C TYR A 426 7.61 -4.72 -0.60
N TRP A 427 8.86 -4.38 -0.88
CA TRP A 427 9.36 -3.02 -1.01
C TRP A 427 9.62 -2.69 -2.48
N THR A 428 8.96 -1.67 -3.02
CA THR A 428 9.12 -1.25 -4.41
C THR A 428 9.99 0.00 -4.49
N LEU A 429 11.13 -0.14 -5.14
CA LEU A 429 12.04 0.95 -5.47
C LEU A 429 11.78 1.40 -6.91
N ILE A 430 11.79 2.71 -7.16
CA ILE A 430 11.67 3.31 -8.49
C ILE A 430 12.91 4.13 -8.86
N ARG A 431 13.25 4.15 -10.15
CA ARG A 431 14.33 4.98 -10.71
C ARG A 431 14.03 5.33 -12.17
N ALA A 432 14.38 6.55 -12.59
CA ALA A 432 14.26 6.95 -13.99
C ALA A 432 15.21 6.12 -14.88
N THR A 433 14.73 5.69 -16.05
CA THR A 433 15.53 4.93 -17.03
C THR A 433 16.67 5.75 -17.64
N ALA A 434 16.54 7.07 -17.64
CA ALA A 434 17.59 7.99 -18.11
C ALA A 434 18.83 8.01 -17.19
N TYR A 435 18.65 7.67 -15.91
CA TYR A 435 19.77 7.59 -14.96
C TYR A 435 20.51 6.25 -15.14
N ARG A 436 21.83 6.33 -15.19
CA ARG A 436 22.75 5.19 -15.24
C ARG A 436 23.74 5.29 -14.07
N GLY A 437 24.18 4.16 -13.57
CA GLY A 437 25.21 4.12 -12.55
C GLY A 437 24.85 3.27 -11.34
N GLU A 438 25.84 3.09 -10.49
CA GLU A 438 25.74 2.30 -9.27
C GLU A 438 24.75 2.94 -8.27
N PRO A 439 23.84 2.17 -7.68
CA PRO A 439 23.00 2.62 -6.57
C PRO A 439 23.86 3.11 -5.40
N LYS A 440 23.59 4.30 -4.89
CA LYS A 440 24.40 4.92 -3.82
C LYS A 440 23.83 4.56 -2.45
N ALA A 441 24.64 3.96 -1.59
CA ALA A 441 24.27 3.68 -0.20
C ALA A 441 24.61 4.83 0.77
N ALA A 442 24.86 6.04 0.25
CA ALA A 442 25.17 7.22 1.05
C ALA A 442 23.90 7.99 1.42
N PRO A 443 23.74 8.45 2.70
CA PRO A 443 22.63 9.26 3.14
C PRO A 443 22.82 10.74 2.74
N ALA A 444 22.79 11.02 1.45
CA ALA A 444 23.03 12.34 0.88
C ALA A 444 22.13 12.57 -0.33
N CYS A 445 21.99 13.84 -0.73
CA CYS A 445 21.29 14.20 -1.95
C CYS A 445 21.94 13.44 -3.14
N PRO A 446 21.17 12.65 -3.89
CA PRO A 446 21.71 11.82 -4.96
C PRO A 446 22.27 12.63 -6.14
N ASN A 447 21.84 13.89 -6.28
CA ASN A 447 22.34 14.80 -7.32
C ASN A 447 23.65 15.50 -6.91
N CYS A 448 23.71 16.17 -5.76
CA CYS A 448 24.83 17.03 -5.40
C CYS A 448 25.64 16.58 -4.17
N GLY A 449 25.20 15.54 -3.46
CA GLY A 449 25.88 15.05 -2.24
C GLY A 449 25.62 15.85 -0.97
N ALA A 450 24.75 16.86 -0.98
CA ALA A 450 24.41 17.60 0.24
C ALA A 450 23.66 16.70 1.25
N PRO A 451 23.74 16.99 2.56
CA PRO A 451 23.02 16.23 3.59
C PRO A 451 21.52 16.10 3.31
N LEU A 452 20.92 14.96 3.68
CA LEU A 452 19.48 14.72 3.46
C LEU A 452 18.58 15.69 4.23
N GLU A 453 19.05 16.25 5.32
CA GLU A 453 18.37 17.28 6.12
C GLU A 453 18.11 18.56 5.33
N GLN A 454 18.79 18.75 4.21
CA GLN A 454 18.59 19.87 3.28
C GLN A 454 17.53 19.57 2.21
N ILE A 455 16.86 18.43 2.27
CA ILE A 455 15.71 18.13 1.41
C ILE A 455 14.45 18.73 2.06
N THR A 456 13.76 19.59 1.35
CA THR A 456 12.49 20.18 1.80
C THR A 456 11.41 19.11 1.93
N GLN A 457 10.32 19.41 2.64
CA GLN A 457 9.15 18.52 2.68
C GLN A 457 8.52 18.30 1.29
N ALA A 458 8.72 19.23 0.37
CA ALA A 458 8.31 19.10 -1.02
C ALA A 458 9.21 18.17 -1.85
N GLY A 459 10.32 17.68 -1.29
CA GLY A 459 11.25 16.78 -1.98
C GLY A 459 12.34 17.49 -2.78
N ASP A 460 12.50 18.81 -2.61
CA ASP A 460 13.48 19.62 -3.32
C ASP A 460 14.74 19.82 -2.48
N CYS A 461 15.91 19.62 -3.05
CA CYS A 461 17.18 19.89 -2.38
C CYS A 461 17.45 21.41 -2.31
N GLN A 462 17.59 21.96 -1.11
CA GLN A 462 17.86 23.40 -0.91
C GLN A 462 19.19 23.83 -1.50
N HIS A 463 20.16 22.90 -1.63
CA HIS A 463 21.48 23.22 -2.16
C HIS A 463 21.53 23.27 -3.69
N CYS A 464 20.86 22.33 -4.40
CA CYS A 464 20.95 22.27 -5.87
C CYS A 464 19.60 22.47 -6.58
N GLY A 465 18.49 22.63 -5.86
CA GLY A 465 17.17 22.81 -6.41
C GLY A 465 16.52 21.56 -7.05
N ALA A 466 17.24 20.42 -7.06
CA ALA A 466 16.73 19.21 -7.69
C ALA A 466 15.60 18.60 -6.87
N HIS A 467 14.53 18.15 -7.54
CA HIS A 467 13.46 17.34 -6.96
C HIS A 467 13.92 15.89 -6.94
N VAL A 468 14.22 15.35 -5.74
CA VAL A 468 14.97 14.08 -5.61
C VAL A 468 14.07 12.86 -5.32
N THR A 469 12.76 13.06 -5.14
CA THR A 469 11.83 12.02 -4.69
C THR A 469 11.11 11.27 -5.82
N ALA A 470 11.34 11.69 -7.07
CA ALA A 470 10.78 11.04 -8.26
C ALA A 470 11.66 9.94 -8.86
N GLY A 471 12.82 9.63 -8.23
CA GLY A 471 13.75 8.62 -8.73
C GLY A 471 14.63 9.07 -9.91
N GLU A 472 14.72 10.37 -10.19
CA GLU A 472 15.49 10.90 -11.32
C GLU A 472 17.01 10.75 -11.14
N PHE A 473 17.49 10.66 -9.91
CA PHE A 473 18.93 10.67 -9.61
C PHE A 473 19.45 9.39 -8.94
N ASP A 474 18.56 8.59 -8.34
CA ASP A 474 18.86 7.28 -7.75
C ASP A 474 17.56 6.59 -7.34
N TRP A 475 17.66 5.34 -6.85
CA TRP A 475 16.55 4.57 -6.36
C TRP A 475 15.87 5.21 -5.15
N VAL A 476 14.55 5.35 -5.23
CA VAL A 476 13.67 5.91 -4.21
C VAL A 476 12.65 4.85 -3.83
N LEU A 477 12.37 4.68 -2.55
CA LEU A 477 11.34 3.77 -2.08
C LEU A 477 9.95 4.37 -2.34
N SER A 478 9.14 3.66 -3.12
CA SER A 478 7.83 4.13 -3.56
C SER A 478 6.67 3.46 -2.83
N LYS A 479 6.81 2.16 -2.49
CA LYS A 479 5.75 1.39 -1.83
C LYS A 479 6.34 0.43 -0.81
N ILE A 480 5.60 0.20 0.27
CA ILE A 480 5.78 -0.89 1.23
C ILE A 480 4.44 -1.61 1.33
N GLU A 481 4.39 -2.88 0.94
CA GLU A 481 3.17 -3.67 0.91
C GLU A 481 3.35 -4.94 1.76
N GLN A 482 2.31 -5.26 2.54
CA GLN A 482 2.30 -6.48 3.34
C GLN A 482 2.11 -7.72 2.47
N ASP A 483 2.55 -8.88 2.95
CA ASP A 483 2.39 -10.15 2.23
C ASP A 483 0.93 -10.46 1.88
N ASP A 484 -0.04 -10.08 2.74
CA ASP A 484 -1.46 -10.32 2.50
C ASP A 484 -2.12 -9.29 1.58
N THR A 485 -1.45 -8.19 1.28
CA THR A 485 -1.95 -7.14 0.37
C THR A 485 -1.23 -7.13 -0.97
N TYR A 486 0.00 -7.64 -1.03
CA TYR A 486 0.76 -7.68 -2.28
C TYR A 486 0.19 -8.73 -3.25
N ARG A 487 -0.10 -8.32 -4.49
CA ARG A 487 -0.75 -9.14 -5.51
C ARG A 487 0.05 -9.28 -6.81
N GLY A 488 1.27 -8.73 -6.83
CA GLY A 488 2.17 -8.82 -7.99
C GLY A 488 2.17 -7.65 -8.96
#